data_0f99ae08ef90e4211178c678f0189bb5
#
_entry.id   0f99ae08ef90e4211178c678f0189bb5
#
_cell.length_a   1.000
_cell.length_b   1.000
_cell.length_c   1.000
_cell.angle_alpha   90.00
_cell.angle_beta   90.00
_cell.angle_gamma   90.00
#
_symmetry.space_group_name_H-M   'P 1'
#
loop_
_entity.id
_entity.type
_entity.pdbx_description
1 polymer ?
#
loop_
_entity_poly.entity_id
_entity_poly.type
_entity_poly.pdbx_seq_one_letter_code
_entity_poly.pdbx_strand_id
1 'polypeptide(L)'
;MSESEFDGHLQELRRGTIVLASLRLLRTPGYGYGLLEQLASAGFPTDANTLYPLLRRLEKQGYLDSEWNTDEARPRKFYRTSKAGVRLATTLTQEVAAIAAATAALRDEEN
;
A
#
# COMPACT_ATOMS: atom_id res chain seq x y z
N MET A 1 18.28 -20.50 10.92
CA MET A 1 17.05 -19.81 10.50
C MET A 1 16.73 -20.19 9.06
N SER A 2 15.52 -20.60 8.82
CA SER A 2 15.11 -21.01 7.48
C SER A 2 14.76 -19.80 6.63
N GLU A 3 14.80 -19.99 5.32
CA GLU A 3 14.41 -18.92 4.39
C GLU A 3 12.96 -18.50 4.58
N SER A 4 12.07 -19.45 4.94
CA SER A 4 10.66 -19.10 5.12
C SER A 4 10.46 -18.23 6.35
N GLU A 5 11.26 -18.42 7.41
CA GLU A 5 11.20 -17.53 8.56
C GLU A 5 11.72 -16.13 8.20
N PHE A 6 12.78 -16.10 7.43
CA PHE A 6 13.35 -14.84 6.93
C PHE A 6 12.34 -14.07 6.10
N ASP A 7 11.68 -14.78 5.16
CA ASP A 7 10.68 -14.17 4.30
C ASP A 7 9.48 -13.64 5.09
N GLY A 8 9.10 -14.35 6.17
CA GLY A 8 8.02 -13.90 7.03
C GLY A 8 8.32 -12.54 7.65
N HIS A 9 9.56 -12.34 8.09
CA HIS A 9 9.97 -11.06 8.66
C HIS A 9 9.99 -9.95 7.61
N LEU A 10 10.40 -10.26 6.38
CA LEU A 10 10.37 -9.29 5.30
C LEU A 10 8.95 -8.87 4.99
N GLN A 11 8.03 -9.83 4.94
CA GLN A 11 6.62 -9.51 4.69
C GLN A 11 6.05 -8.66 5.80
N GLU A 12 6.38 -9.00 7.05
CA GLU A 12 5.88 -8.25 8.19
C GLU A 12 6.37 -6.79 8.14
N LEU A 13 7.64 -6.60 7.84
CA LEU A 13 8.22 -5.27 7.72
C LEU A 13 7.52 -4.46 6.64
N ARG A 14 7.20 -5.08 5.51
CA ARG A 14 6.67 -4.37 4.36
C ARG A 14 5.15 -4.21 4.37
N ARG A 15 4.46 -4.91 5.28
CA ARG A 15 2.99 -4.92 5.28
C ARG A 15 2.39 -3.51 5.28
N GLY A 16 2.89 -2.64 6.13
CA GLY A 16 2.36 -1.29 6.23
C GLY A 16 2.63 -0.43 4.99
N THR A 17 3.65 -0.77 4.21
CA THR A 17 3.97 0.01 3.03
C THR A 17 2.98 -0.19 1.89
N ILE A 18 2.15 -1.24 1.95
CA ILE A 18 1.10 -1.45 0.95
C ILE A 18 0.09 -0.31 0.98
N VAL A 19 -0.21 0.22 2.18
CA VAL A 19 -1.08 1.39 2.30
C VAL A 19 -0.50 2.56 1.51
N LEU A 20 0.76 2.88 1.77
CA LEU A 20 1.43 4.00 1.12
C LEU A 20 1.48 3.81 -0.40
N ALA A 21 1.89 2.63 -0.85
CA ALA A 21 2.00 2.34 -2.28
C ALA A 21 0.63 2.44 -2.96
N SER A 22 -0.43 1.93 -2.31
CA SER A 22 -1.79 1.99 -2.85
C SER A 22 -2.26 3.44 -2.98
N LEU A 23 -2.04 4.25 -1.95
CA LEU A 23 -2.43 5.65 -2.00
C LEU A 23 -1.72 6.42 -3.12
N ARG A 24 -0.45 6.10 -3.36
CA ARG A 24 0.30 6.78 -4.41
C ARG A 24 -0.11 6.30 -5.80
N LEU A 25 -0.33 5.02 -5.98
CA LEU A 25 -0.76 4.49 -7.27
C LEU A 25 -2.17 4.94 -7.64
N LEU A 26 -3.06 5.03 -6.64
CA LEU A 26 -4.45 5.42 -6.87
C LEU A 26 -4.66 6.93 -6.99
N ARG A 27 -3.59 7.70 -7.09
CA ARG A 27 -3.70 9.08 -7.57
C ARG A 27 -4.25 9.09 -8.99
N THR A 28 -4.00 8.02 -9.74
CA THR A 28 -4.69 7.73 -10.99
C THR A 28 -5.77 6.70 -10.67
N PRO A 29 -7.04 6.97 -10.98
CA PRO A 29 -8.11 6.02 -10.63
C PRO A 29 -7.87 4.63 -11.20
N GLY A 30 -8.21 3.61 -10.42
CA GLY A 30 -8.00 2.24 -10.84
C GLY A 30 -8.89 1.25 -10.12
N TYR A 31 -9.00 0.07 -10.70
CA TYR A 31 -9.75 -1.04 -10.13
C TYR A 31 -8.85 -1.84 -9.21
N GLY A 32 -9.48 -2.53 -8.24
CA GLY A 32 -8.72 -3.29 -7.26
C GLY A 32 -7.81 -4.34 -7.88
N TYR A 33 -8.32 -5.08 -8.88
CA TYR A 33 -7.49 -6.14 -9.47
C TYR A 33 -6.33 -5.56 -10.30
N GLY A 34 -6.53 -4.42 -10.93
CA GLY A 34 -5.44 -3.75 -11.63
C GLY A 34 -4.38 -3.25 -10.68
N LEU A 35 -4.82 -2.81 -9.50
CA LEU A 35 -3.91 -2.36 -8.47
C LEU A 35 -3.01 -3.50 -7.98
N LEU A 36 -3.53 -4.73 -7.91
CA LEU A 36 -2.70 -5.88 -7.53
C LEU A 36 -1.49 -6.00 -8.46
N GLU A 37 -1.72 -5.89 -9.77
CA GLU A 37 -0.64 -5.98 -10.74
C GLU A 37 0.31 -4.81 -10.66
N GLN A 38 -0.22 -3.61 -10.47
CA GLN A 38 0.60 -2.40 -10.34
C GLN A 38 1.48 -2.46 -9.11
N LEU A 39 0.93 -2.94 -7.99
CA LEU A 39 1.70 -3.09 -6.76
C LEU A 39 2.84 -4.08 -6.96
N ALA A 40 2.56 -5.23 -7.58
CA ALA A 40 3.58 -6.23 -7.81
C ALA A 40 4.69 -5.68 -8.70
N SER A 41 4.33 -4.99 -9.78
CA SER A 41 5.30 -4.40 -10.70
C SER A 41 6.15 -3.32 -10.04
N ALA A 42 5.56 -2.61 -9.08
CA ALA A 42 6.26 -1.51 -8.40
C ALA A 42 7.11 -1.99 -7.23
N GLY A 43 7.09 -3.28 -6.91
CA GLY A 43 7.90 -3.83 -5.82
C GLY A 43 7.15 -4.00 -4.50
N PHE A 44 5.81 -4.00 -4.55
CA PHE A 44 4.96 -4.14 -3.36
C PHE A 44 3.96 -5.28 -3.55
N PRO A 45 4.43 -6.53 -3.76
CA PRO A 45 3.51 -7.64 -4.00
C PRO A 45 2.60 -7.89 -2.81
N THR A 46 1.34 -8.18 -3.10
CA THR A 46 0.37 -8.55 -2.09
C THR A 46 -0.69 -9.41 -2.78
N ASP A 47 -1.66 -9.89 -2.02
CA ASP A 47 -2.73 -10.72 -2.58
C ASP A 47 -4.08 -10.05 -2.38
N ALA A 48 -5.10 -10.61 -3.04
CA ALA A 48 -6.45 -10.04 -3.00
C ALA A 48 -7.04 -10.09 -1.59
N ASN A 49 -6.74 -11.14 -0.84
CA ASN A 49 -7.27 -11.30 0.52
C ASN A 49 -6.75 -10.22 1.47
N THR A 50 -5.56 -9.69 1.18
CA THR A 50 -4.98 -8.60 1.95
C THR A 50 -5.45 -7.25 1.43
N LEU A 51 -5.45 -7.10 0.11
CA LEU A 51 -5.67 -5.79 -0.50
C LEU A 51 -7.12 -5.32 -0.41
N TYR A 52 -8.08 -6.17 -0.72
CA TYR A 52 -9.48 -5.72 -0.76
C TYR A 52 -10.00 -5.22 0.59
N PRO A 53 -9.73 -5.92 1.72
CA PRO A 53 -10.12 -5.35 3.01
C PRO A 53 -9.41 -4.03 3.31
N LEU A 54 -8.16 -3.88 2.88
CA LEU A 54 -7.41 -2.66 3.06
C LEU A 54 -8.06 -1.49 2.31
N LEU A 55 -8.45 -1.71 1.06
CA LEU A 55 -9.10 -0.67 0.26
C LEU A 55 -10.42 -0.24 0.90
N ARG A 56 -11.21 -1.19 1.39
CA ARG A 56 -12.47 -0.87 2.06
C ARG A 56 -12.23 -0.04 3.32
N ARG A 57 -11.19 -0.39 4.08
CA ARG A 57 -10.86 0.36 5.30
C ARG A 57 -10.43 1.79 4.95
N LEU A 58 -9.58 1.95 3.95
CA LEU A 58 -9.11 3.27 3.56
C LEU A 58 -10.25 4.14 3.03
N GLU A 59 -11.19 3.53 2.31
CA GLU A 59 -12.37 4.24 1.84
C GLU A 59 -13.23 4.70 3.02
N LYS A 60 -13.46 3.82 3.97
CA LYS A 60 -14.25 4.13 5.15
C LYS A 60 -13.61 5.25 5.97
N GLN A 61 -12.29 5.30 5.99
CA GLN A 61 -11.54 6.33 6.72
C GLN A 61 -11.44 7.65 5.96
N GLY A 62 -11.92 7.68 4.72
CA GLY A 62 -11.90 8.90 3.92
C GLY A 62 -10.61 9.13 3.14
N TYR A 63 -9.73 8.15 3.06
CA TYR A 63 -8.48 8.29 2.32
C TYR A 63 -8.60 7.86 0.87
N LEU A 64 -9.65 7.09 0.54
CA LEU A 64 -9.98 6.73 -0.83
C LEU A 64 -11.43 7.09 -1.09
N ASP A 65 -11.69 7.56 -2.31
CA ASP A 65 -13.04 7.69 -2.84
C ASP A 65 -13.25 6.56 -3.84
N SER A 66 -14.49 6.14 -4.01
CA SER A 66 -14.80 5.09 -4.98
C SER A 66 -16.05 5.43 -5.78
N GLU A 67 -16.12 4.85 -6.97
CA GLU A 67 -17.28 4.95 -7.83
C GLU A 67 -17.45 3.63 -8.57
N TRP A 68 -18.71 3.32 -8.90
CA TRP A 68 -19.01 2.16 -9.70
C TRP A 68 -19.01 2.56 -11.17
N ASN A 69 -18.30 1.79 -11.98
CA ASN A 69 -18.39 1.92 -13.41
C ASN A 69 -19.48 0.99 -13.90
N THR A 70 -20.60 1.55 -14.31
CA THR A 70 -21.76 0.77 -14.74
C THR A 70 -21.90 0.70 -16.25
N ASP A 71 -20.94 1.22 -16.98
CA ASP A 71 -20.98 1.21 -18.45
C ASP A 71 -20.76 -0.18 -19.03
N GLU A 72 -20.23 -1.09 -18.24
CA GLU A 72 -20.01 -2.46 -18.67
C GLU A 72 -21.11 -3.37 -18.17
N ALA A 73 -21.26 -4.52 -18.81
CA ALA A 73 -22.27 -5.50 -18.41
C ALA A 73 -22.09 -5.93 -16.94
N ARG A 74 -20.85 -5.98 -16.47
CA ARG A 74 -20.55 -6.28 -15.08
C ARG A 74 -20.00 -5.00 -14.43
N PRO A 75 -20.78 -4.37 -13.54
CA PRO A 75 -20.28 -3.17 -12.86
C PRO A 75 -19.03 -3.46 -12.08
N ARG A 76 -18.10 -2.51 -12.09
CA ARG A 76 -16.84 -2.62 -11.34
C ARG A 76 -16.61 -1.35 -10.57
N LYS A 77 -16.03 -1.52 -9.37
CA LYS A 77 -15.74 -0.41 -8.48
C LYS A 77 -14.31 0.05 -8.70
N PHE A 78 -14.13 1.33 -8.93
CA PHE A 78 -12.78 1.88 -9.00
C PHE A 78 -12.56 2.89 -7.90
N TYR A 79 -11.31 3.07 -7.54
CA TYR A 79 -10.88 3.88 -6.40
C TYR A 79 -9.98 5.00 -6.86
N ARG A 80 -9.99 6.07 -6.11
CA ARG A 80 -9.10 7.21 -6.31
C ARG A 80 -8.72 7.76 -4.94
N THR A 81 -7.45 8.16 -4.80
CA THR A 81 -6.97 8.73 -3.54
C THR A 81 -7.60 10.11 -3.35
N SER A 82 -8.19 10.32 -2.17
CA SER A 82 -8.81 11.59 -1.81
C SER A 82 -7.73 12.61 -1.41
N LYS A 83 -8.15 13.86 -1.21
CA LYS A 83 -7.22 14.89 -0.72
C LYS A 83 -6.61 14.48 0.61
N ALA A 84 -7.42 13.91 1.51
CA ALA A 84 -6.91 13.42 2.79
C ALA A 84 -5.93 12.28 2.58
N GLY A 85 -6.19 11.41 1.58
CA GLY A 85 -5.29 10.31 1.27
C GLY A 85 -3.95 10.80 0.73
N VAL A 86 -3.94 11.88 -0.05
CA VAL A 86 -2.70 12.47 -0.52
C VAL A 86 -1.86 12.97 0.66
N ARG A 87 -2.51 13.64 1.62
CA ARG A 87 -1.81 14.12 2.82
C ARG A 87 -1.26 12.96 3.64
N LEU A 88 -2.05 11.90 3.78
CA LEU A 88 -1.58 10.71 4.49
C LEU A 88 -0.36 10.11 3.78
N ALA A 89 -0.41 9.99 2.46
CA ALA A 89 0.70 9.44 1.70
C ALA A 89 1.98 10.26 1.89
N THR A 90 1.86 11.59 1.92
CA THR A 90 3.00 12.46 2.16
C THR A 90 3.61 12.19 3.53
N THR A 91 2.77 12.10 4.55
CA THR A 91 3.24 11.83 5.91
C THR A 91 3.88 10.45 5.99
N LEU A 92 3.27 9.45 5.37
CA LEU A 92 3.83 8.09 5.40
C LEU A 92 5.17 8.02 4.65
N THR A 93 5.32 8.76 3.56
CA THR A 93 6.60 8.82 2.84
C THR A 93 7.69 9.39 3.73
N GLN A 94 7.37 10.46 4.46
CA GLN A 94 8.32 11.07 5.38
C GLN A 94 8.69 10.10 6.50
N GLU A 95 7.71 9.33 6.97
CA GLU A 95 7.95 8.36 8.04
C GLU A 95 8.83 7.21 7.58
N VAL A 96 8.66 6.75 6.34
CA VAL A 96 9.53 5.71 5.78
C VAL A 96 10.98 6.19 5.79
N ALA A 97 11.21 7.44 5.35
CA ALA A 97 12.55 8.00 5.35
C ALA A 97 13.11 8.12 6.78
N ALA A 98 12.25 8.52 7.73
CA ALA A 98 12.67 8.66 9.13
C ALA A 98 13.05 7.30 9.73
N ILE A 99 12.27 6.27 9.41
CA ILE A 99 12.56 4.91 9.90
C ILE A 99 13.89 4.42 9.33
N ALA A 100 14.12 4.65 8.04
CA ALA A 100 15.36 4.25 7.42
C ALA A 100 16.56 4.94 8.07
N ALA A 101 16.44 6.24 8.33
CA ALA A 101 17.52 7.00 8.97
C ALA A 101 17.74 6.53 10.40
N ALA A 102 16.66 6.29 11.15
CA ALA A 102 16.76 5.83 12.52
C ALA A 102 17.42 4.45 12.59
N THR A 103 17.04 3.55 11.66
CA THR A 103 17.63 2.23 11.60
C THR A 103 19.12 2.29 11.29
N ALA A 104 19.49 3.17 10.34
CA ALA A 104 20.90 3.32 9.98
C ALA A 104 21.73 3.88 11.13
N ALA A 105 21.10 4.64 12.03
CA ALA A 105 21.79 5.18 13.20
C ALA A 105 22.06 4.15 14.27
N LEU A 106 21.36 3.01 14.23
CA LEU A 106 21.58 1.91 15.16
C LEU A 106 22.72 1.07 14.64
N ARG A 107 23.90 1.25 15.23
CA ARG A 107 25.10 0.60 14.77
C ARG A 107 25.39 -0.66 15.54
N ASP A 108 26.01 -1.61 14.86
CA ASP A 108 26.52 -2.78 15.53
C ASP A 108 27.76 -2.39 16.31
N GLU A 109 27.81 -2.81 17.56
CA GLU A 109 28.94 -2.49 18.41
C GLU A 109 30.23 -3.13 17.95
N GLU A 110 30.11 -4.23 17.25
CA GLU A 110 31.23 -4.98 16.81
C GLU A 110 31.99 -4.34 15.69
N ASN A 111 31.39 -3.38 15.03
CA ASN A 111 31.98 -2.73 13.87
C ASN A 111 32.66 -1.42 14.20
#